data_af53d7ec01cc0bf54afbf3782b824b14
#
_entry.id   af53d7ec01cc0bf54afbf3782b824b14
#
_cell.length_a   1.000
_cell.length_b   1.000
_cell.length_c   1.000
_cell.angle_alpha   90.00
_cell.angle_beta   90.00
_cell.angle_gamma   90.00
#
_symmetry.space_group_name_H-M   'P 1'
#
loop_
_entity.id
_entity.type
_entity.pdbx_description
1 polymer ?
#
loop_
_entity_poly.entity_id
_entity_poly.type
_entity_poly.pdbx_seq_one_letter_code
_entity_poly.pdbx_strand_id
1 'polypeptide(L)'
;FYKMKENLDYSDRKKLKALVLRATTNRCNDYFRKSSTKQEMCTFDEEGVEETPDESGDPESRLLRMEEETYQRLVLRKLRMRNPQNYDILMKTKFYRIPASEVAEEYGITTNNVNNRNLRSKAWIIEELEKLRRQSHR
;
A
#
# COMPACT_ATOMS: atom_id res chain seq x y z
N PHE A 1 10.13 13.01 -14.75
CA PHE A 1 11.53 13.41 -14.86
C PHE A 1 11.68 14.88 -15.30
N TYR A 2 10.98 15.29 -16.37
CA TYR A 2 11.02 16.68 -16.85
C TYR A 2 10.42 17.69 -15.87
N LYS A 3 9.33 17.33 -15.18
CA LYS A 3 8.74 18.19 -14.14
C LYS A 3 9.64 18.37 -12.92
N MET A 4 10.51 17.42 -12.64
CA MET A 4 11.52 17.53 -11.59
C MET A 4 12.66 18.48 -11.95
N LYS A 5 13.00 18.62 -13.22
CA LYS A 5 14.07 19.50 -13.68
C LYS A 5 13.75 20.98 -13.47
N GLU A 6 12.50 21.38 -13.53
CA GLU A 6 12.11 22.78 -13.46
C GLU A 6 12.05 23.35 -12.04
N ASN A 7 11.87 22.48 -11.03
CA ASN A 7 11.61 22.89 -9.64
C ASN A 7 12.67 22.48 -8.63
N LEU A 8 13.81 21.96 -9.07
CA LEU A 8 14.84 21.42 -8.16
C LEU A 8 16.11 22.25 -8.21
N ASP A 9 16.49 22.71 -7.02
CA ASP A 9 17.84 23.20 -6.77
C ASP A 9 18.80 22.00 -6.76
N TYR A 10 19.63 21.90 -7.80
CA TYR A 10 20.61 20.84 -7.96
C TYR A 10 21.78 20.91 -6.98
N SER A 11 21.82 21.89 -6.10
CA SER A 11 22.88 22.08 -5.13
C SER A 11 22.92 21.00 -4.04
N ASP A 12 21.80 20.31 -3.80
CA ASP A 12 21.71 19.26 -2.79
C ASP A 12 21.55 17.86 -3.41
N ARG A 13 22.69 17.25 -3.76
CA ARG A 13 22.74 15.91 -4.39
C ARG A 13 22.09 14.82 -3.54
N LYS A 14 22.12 14.92 -2.21
CA LYS A 14 21.50 13.93 -1.30
C LYS A 14 19.99 13.99 -1.38
N LYS A 15 19.40 15.18 -1.36
CA LYS A 15 17.96 15.37 -1.50
C LYS A 15 17.47 14.96 -2.89
N LEU A 16 18.23 15.30 -3.93
CA LEU A 16 17.92 14.90 -5.29
C LEU A 16 17.90 13.37 -5.45
N LYS A 17 18.92 12.68 -4.93
CA LYS A 17 19.00 11.23 -4.96
C LYS A 17 17.83 10.58 -4.22
N ALA A 18 17.51 11.04 -3.01
CA ALA A 18 16.39 10.56 -2.24
C ALA A 18 15.05 10.77 -2.96
N LEU A 19 14.87 11.94 -3.59
CA LEU A 19 13.67 12.25 -4.35
C LEU A 19 13.53 11.38 -5.59
N VAL A 20 14.60 11.16 -6.35
CA VAL A 20 14.62 10.30 -7.54
C VAL A 20 14.34 8.84 -7.15
N LEU A 21 14.98 8.33 -6.09
CA LEU A 21 14.72 6.99 -5.58
C LEU A 21 13.25 6.81 -5.15
N ARG A 22 12.70 7.79 -4.44
CA ARG A 22 11.30 7.76 -4.02
C ARG A 22 10.35 7.79 -5.20
N ALA A 23 10.57 8.69 -6.16
CA ALA A 23 9.76 8.80 -7.37
C ALA A 23 9.85 7.51 -8.21
N THR A 24 11.03 6.93 -8.36
CA THR A 24 11.23 5.68 -9.09
C THR A 24 10.54 4.50 -8.37
N THR A 25 10.69 4.39 -7.05
CA THR A 25 10.03 3.36 -6.26
C THR A 25 8.51 3.47 -6.34
N ASN A 26 7.96 4.68 -6.22
CA ASN A 26 6.54 4.93 -6.37
C ASN A 26 6.03 4.56 -7.77
N ARG A 27 6.80 4.91 -8.81
CA ARG A 27 6.46 4.59 -10.19
C ARG A 27 6.47 3.09 -10.44
N CYS A 28 7.47 2.38 -9.93
CA CYS A 28 7.53 0.92 -10.02
C CYS A 28 6.37 0.26 -9.28
N ASN A 29 6.07 0.72 -8.07
CA ASN A 29 4.95 0.20 -7.29
C ASN A 29 3.60 0.46 -7.98
N ASP A 30 3.40 1.64 -8.56
CA ASP A 30 2.20 1.95 -9.34
C ASP A 30 2.11 1.07 -10.59
N TYR A 31 3.23 0.82 -11.27
CA TYR A 31 3.29 -0.06 -12.43
C TYR A 31 2.87 -1.48 -12.06
N PHE A 32 3.45 -2.07 -11.01
CA PHE A 32 3.09 -3.41 -10.55
C PHE A 32 1.68 -3.54 -9.96
N ARG A 33 1.09 -2.43 -9.57
CA ARG A 33 -0.27 -2.40 -9.03
C ARG A 33 -1.36 -2.35 -10.09
N LYS A 34 -1.06 -1.95 -11.31
CA LYS A 34 -2.02 -1.93 -12.42
C LYS A 34 -2.40 -3.36 -12.81
N SER A 35 -3.69 -3.64 -12.89
CA SER A 35 -4.20 -4.96 -13.27
C SER A 35 -3.76 -5.41 -14.67
N SER A 36 -3.58 -4.47 -15.58
CA SER A 36 -3.06 -4.72 -16.92
C SER A 36 -1.63 -5.28 -16.90
N THR A 37 -0.78 -4.75 -16.01
CA THR A 37 0.59 -5.23 -15.86
C THR A 37 0.64 -6.62 -15.26
N LYS A 38 -0.26 -6.94 -14.34
CA LYS A 38 -0.40 -8.30 -13.82
C LYS A 38 -0.79 -9.29 -14.93
N GLN A 39 -1.65 -8.89 -15.85
CA GLN A 39 -2.00 -9.69 -17.01
C GLN A 39 -0.82 -9.85 -17.98
N GLU A 40 -0.09 -8.79 -18.26
CA GLU A 40 1.10 -8.84 -19.12
C GLU A 40 2.23 -9.70 -18.52
N MET A 41 2.43 -9.65 -17.21
CA MET A 41 3.38 -10.53 -16.53
C MET A 41 2.93 -11.99 -16.52
N CYS A 42 1.63 -12.24 -16.48
CA CYS A 42 1.08 -13.59 -16.60
C CYS A 42 1.20 -14.15 -18.01
N THR A 43 1.17 -13.30 -19.05
CA THR A 43 1.32 -13.75 -20.44
C THR A 43 2.77 -14.09 -20.81
N PHE A 44 3.74 -13.65 -20.05
CA PHE A 44 5.15 -13.98 -20.31
C PHE A 44 5.54 -15.39 -19.86
N ASP A 45 4.76 -15.99 -18.98
CA ASP A 45 4.92 -17.36 -18.48
C ASP A 45 4.00 -18.37 -19.19
N GLU A 46 3.61 -18.09 -20.45
CA GLU A 46 2.64 -18.91 -21.19
C GLU A 46 3.09 -20.36 -21.46
N GLU A 47 4.34 -20.68 -21.26
CA GLU A 47 4.76 -22.09 -21.32
C GLU A 47 4.46 -22.90 -20.05
N GLY A 48 3.96 -22.26 -19.04
CA GLY A 48 3.61 -22.86 -17.74
C GLY A 48 2.33 -22.34 -17.15
N VAL A 49 1.49 -21.67 -17.92
CA VAL A 49 0.18 -21.23 -17.45
C VAL A 49 -0.73 -22.41 -17.33
N GLU A 50 -0.48 -23.05 -16.30
CA GLU A 50 -1.57 -23.58 -15.57
C GLU A 50 -2.18 -22.45 -14.79
N GLU A 51 -3.40 -22.13 -15.23
CA GLU A 51 -4.40 -21.66 -14.34
C GLU A 51 -3.99 -20.38 -13.61
N THR A 52 -4.32 -19.27 -14.22
CA THR A 52 -4.96 -18.23 -13.41
C THR A 52 -5.73 -18.99 -12.32
N PRO A 53 -5.37 -18.81 -11.04
CA PRO A 53 -6.15 -19.42 -9.98
C PRO A 53 -7.59 -19.11 -10.33
N ASP A 54 -8.28 -20.17 -10.58
CA ASP A 54 -9.57 -20.20 -11.20
C ASP A 54 -10.43 -19.10 -10.57
N GLU A 55 -10.62 -18.01 -11.31
CA GLU A 55 -11.64 -17.03 -10.93
C GLU A 55 -13.02 -17.66 -10.96
N SER A 56 -13.11 -18.92 -11.40
CA SER A 56 -14.24 -19.81 -11.26
C SER A 56 -14.37 -20.38 -9.84
N GLY A 57 -13.68 -19.78 -8.84
CA GLY A 57 -14.01 -20.04 -7.47
C GLY A 57 -15.52 -19.88 -7.28
N ASP A 58 -16.09 -20.83 -6.56
CA ASP A 58 -17.49 -20.85 -6.15
C ASP A 58 -18.01 -19.40 -5.98
N PRO A 59 -19.18 -19.06 -6.57
CA PRO A 59 -19.75 -17.71 -6.44
C PRO A 59 -19.82 -17.19 -5.01
N GLU A 60 -19.97 -18.08 -4.04
CA GLU A 60 -19.95 -17.78 -2.62
C GLU A 60 -18.55 -17.29 -2.16
N SER A 61 -17.50 -17.96 -2.61
CA SER A 61 -16.12 -17.55 -2.32
C SER A 61 -15.75 -16.20 -2.93
N ARG A 62 -16.29 -15.91 -4.11
CA ARG A 62 -16.13 -14.58 -4.75
C ARG A 62 -16.83 -13.50 -3.95
N LEU A 63 -18.05 -13.75 -3.53
CA LEU A 63 -18.83 -12.81 -2.74
C LEU A 63 -18.12 -12.48 -1.41
N LEU A 64 -17.62 -13.50 -0.72
CA LEU A 64 -16.87 -13.35 0.53
C LEU A 64 -15.60 -12.52 0.34
N ARG A 65 -14.86 -12.72 -0.76
CA ARG A 65 -13.67 -11.89 -1.09
C ARG A 65 -14.05 -10.44 -1.35
N MET A 66 -15.11 -10.20 -2.10
CA MET A 66 -15.60 -8.84 -2.37
C MET A 66 -16.05 -8.13 -1.10
N GLU A 67 -16.70 -8.81 -0.20
CA GLU A 67 -17.09 -8.27 1.11
C GLU A 67 -15.84 -7.93 1.94
N GLU A 68 -14.88 -8.82 2.02
CA GLU A 68 -13.63 -8.61 2.75
C GLU A 68 -12.84 -7.42 2.21
N GLU A 69 -12.71 -7.30 0.90
CA GLU A 69 -12.07 -6.13 0.26
C GLU A 69 -12.82 -4.83 0.57
N THR A 70 -14.14 -4.89 0.59
CA THR A 70 -14.96 -3.73 0.91
C THR A 70 -14.75 -3.30 2.35
N TYR A 71 -14.70 -4.24 3.30
CA TYR A 71 -14.42 -3.94 4.70
C TYR A 71 -13.02 -3.36 4.90
N GLN A 72 -12.04 -3.92 4.22
CA GLN A 72 -10.66 -3.40 4.28
C GLN A 72 -10.59 -1.95 3.78
N ARG A 73 -11.24 -1.64 2.66
CA ARG A 73 -11.31 -0.26 2.13
C ARG A 73 -12.00 0.69 3.10
N LEU A 74 -13.10 0.26 3.70
CA LEU A 74 -13.83 1.06 4.69
C LEU A 74 -12.99 1.35 5.93
N VAL A 75 -12.29 0.36 6.45
CA VAL A 75 -11.45 0.52 7.64
C VAL A 75 -10.25 1.43 7.34
N LEU A 76 -9.61 1.25 6.20
CA LEU A 76 -8.51 2.13 5.79
C LEU A 76 -8.99 3.58 5.60
N ARG A 77 -10.18 3.77 5.04
CA ARG A 77 -10.79 5.11 4.94
C ARG A 77 -11.06 5.72 6.31
N LYS A 78 -11.59 4.94 7.26
CA LYS A 78 -11.80 5.37 8.64
C LYS A 78 -10.47 5.76 9.31
N LEU A 79 -9.42 4.97 9.11
CA LEU A 79 -8.09 5.27 9.64
C LEU A 79 -7.56 6.60 9.08
N ARG A 80 -7.71 6.80 7.78
CA ARG A 80 -7.31 8.05 7.12
C ARG A 80 -8.04 9.26 7.69
N MET A 81 -9.33 9.13 7.96
CA MET A 81 -10.12 10.23 8.55
C MET A 81 -9.77 10.46 10.02
N ARG A 82 -9.52 9.40 10.77
CA ARG A 82 -9.21 9.49 12.21
C ARG A 82 -7.79 10.00 12.46
N ASN A 83 -6.83 9.48 11.77
CA ASN A 83 -5.42 9.83 11.90
C ASN A 83 -4.70 9.73 10.56
N PRO A 84 -4.73 10.81 9.76
CA PRO A 84 -4.12 10.83 8.43
C PRO A 84 -2.62 10.58 8.46
N GLN A 85 -1.92 11.00 9.49
CA GLN A 85 -0.49 10.78 9.64
C GLN A 85 -0.15 9.29 9.83
N ASN A 86 -0.89 8.60 10.71
CA ASN A 86 -0.70 7.16 10.91
C ASN A 86 -1.10 6.36 9.66
N TYR A 87 -2.14 6.78 8.96
CA TYR A 87 -2.51 6.19 7.68
C TYR A 87 -1.38 6.33 6.66
N ASP A 88 -0.81 7.52 6.52
CA ASP A 88 0.27 7.80 5.57
C ASP A 88 1.54 7.00 5.90
N ILE A 89 1.93 6.95 7.17
CA ILE A 89 3.05 6.16 7.65
C ILE A 89 2.85 4.67 7.36
N LEU A 90 1.64 4.15 7.64
CA LEU A 90 1.31 2.75 7.38
C LEU A 90 1.38 2.43 5.88
N MET A 91 0.80 3.27 5.05
CA MET A 91 0.83 3.10 3.59
C MET A 91 2.25 3.16 3.05
N LYS A 92 3.05 4.12 3.47
CA LYS A 92 4.44 4.25 3.04
C LYS A 92 5.28 3.03 3.41
N THR A 93 5.18 2.56 4.64
CA THR A 93 6.00 1.45 5.13
C THR A 93 5.53 0.09 4.65
N LYS A 94 4.22 -0.16 4.62
CA LYS A 94 3.67 -1.49 4.34
C LYS A 94 3.24 -1.68 2.90
N PHE A 95 2.69 -0.67 2.29
CA PHE A 95 2.19 -0.75 0.93
C PHE A 95 3.24 -0.35 -0.10
N TYR A 96 3.86 0.79 0.07
CA TYR A 96 4.93 1.28 -0.82
C TYR A 96 6.31 0.72 -0.47
N ARG A 97 6.43 -0.03 0.63
CA ARG A 97 7.65 -0.67 1.10
C ARG A 97 8.83 0.29 1.27
N ILE A 98 8.56 1.51 1.64
CA ILE A 98 9.59 2.48 1.99
C ILE A 98 10.18 2.08 3.35
N PRO A 99 11.51 2.06 3.50
CA PRO A 99 12.14 1.74 4.79
C PRO A 99 11.64 2.64 5.91
N ALA A 100 11.41 2.07 7.08
CA ALA A 100 10.93 2.83 8.23
C ALA A 100 11.88 3.97 8.64
N SER A 101 13.18 3.83 8.38
CA SER A 101 14.18 4.87 8.59
C SER A 101 13.92 6.11 7.72
N GLU A 102 13.60 5.93 6.45
CA GLU A 102 13.31 7.04 5.53
C GLU A 102 12.00 7.74 5.93
N VAL A 103 10.99 6.98 6.30
CA VAL A 103 9.72 7.55 6.78
C VAL A 103 9.93 8.31 8.10
N ALA A 104 10.78 7.79 8.98
CA ALA A 104 11.14 8.47 10.22
C ALA A 104 11.83 9.82 9.96
N GLU A 105 12.76 9.88 9.02
CA GLU A 105 13.42 11.13 8.63
C GLU A 105 12.42 12.14 8.04
N GLU A 106 11.51 11.68 7.20
CA GLU A 106 10.49 12.55 6.58
C GLU A 106 9.59 13.22 7.62
N TYR A 107 9.21 12.49 8.65
CA TYR A 107 8.32 12.99 9.71
C TYR A 107 9.06 13.58 10.92
N GLY A 108 10.38 13.53 10.93
CA GLY A 108 11.19 14.00 12.06
C GLY A 108 10.98 13.20 13.34
N ILE A 109 10.72 11.90 13.21
CA ILE A 109 10.51 10.96 14.32
C ILE A 109 11.53 9.82 14.27
N THR A 110 11.57 9.02 15.32
CA THR A 110 12.47 7.86 15.36
C THR A 110 11.88 6.68 14.59
N THR A 111 12.73 5.80 14.07
CA THR A 111 12.33 4.55 13.43
C THR A 111 11.46 3.69 14.36
N ASN A 112 11.79 3.65 15.64
CA ASN A 112 11.00 2.96 16.64
C ASN A 112 9.59 3.55 16.79
N ASN A 113 9.46 4.86 16.72
CA ASN A 113 8.16 5.53 16.71
C ASN A 113 7.32 5.15 15.49
N VAL A 114 7.93 5.07 14.30
CA VAL A 114 7.26 4.58 13.08
C VAL A 114 6.73 3.16 13.27
N ASN A 115 7.57 2.27 13.78
CA ASN A 115 7.17 0.88 14.02
C ASN A 115 6.04 0.76 15.07
N ASN A 116 6.12 1.51 16.15
CA ASN A 116 5.07 1.52 17.17
C ASN A 116 3.74 2.08 16.64
N ARG A 117 3.78 3.13 15.81
CA ARG A 117 2.60 3.66 15.15
C ARG A 117 1.96 2.65 14.20
N ASN A 118 2.78 1.92 13.45
CA ASN A 118 2.33 0.84 12.56
C ASN A 118 1.68 -0.31 13.35
N LEU A 119 2.26 -0.71 14.48
CA LEU A 119 1.69 -1.73 15.35
C LEU A 119 0.31 -1.32 15.88
N ARG A 120 0.19 -0.09 16.37
CA ARG A 120 -1.09 0.45 16.87
C ARG A 120 -2.14 0.55 15.77
N SER A 121 -1.73 1.03 14.60
CA SER A 121 -2.62 1.13 13.44
C SER A 121 -3.11 -0.25 12.99
N LYS A 122 -2.22 -1.23 12.96
CA LYS A 122 -2.56 -2.62 12.61
C LYS A 122 -3.54 -3.23 13.63
N ALA A 123 -3.29 -3.08 14.92
CA ALA A 123 -4.17 -3.56 15.96
C ALA A 123 -5.57 -2.93 15.86
N TRP A 124 -5.63 -1.63 15.64
CA TRP A 124 -6.89 -0.92 15.46
C TRP A 124 -7.64 -1.38 14.20
N ILE A 125 -6.93 -1.60 13.08
CA ILE A 125 -7.53 -2.12 11.84
C ILE A 125 -8.18 -3.48 12.08
N ILE A 126 -7.49 -4.39 12.76
CA ILE A 126 -8.01 -5.72 13.08
C ILE A 126 -9.28 -5.61 13.91
N GLU A 127 -9.27 -4.79 14.94
CA GLU A 127 -10.44 -4.56 15.80
C GLU A 127 -11.65 -4.00 15.01
N GLU A 128 -11.42 -3.03 14.15
CA GLU A 128 -12.49 -2.45 13.32
C GLU A 128 -13.03 -3.45 12.27
N LEU A 129 -12.17 -4.27 11.67
CA LEU A 129 -12.60 -5.34 10.78
C LEU A 129 -13.49 -6.36 11.49
N GLU A 130 -13.10 -6.76 12.69
CA GLU A 130 -13.94 -7.68 13.50
C GLU A 130 -15.30 -7.09 13.86
N LYS A 131 -15.35 -5.80 14.18
CA LYS A 131 -16.62 -5.09 14.42
C LYS A 131 -17.52 -5.13 13.18
N LEU A 132 -16.99 -4.87 12.01
CA LEU A 132 -17.75 -4.89 10.75
C LEU A 132 -18.26 -6.31 10.45
N ARG A 133 -17.42 -7.32 10.60
CA ARG A 133 -17.83 -8.73 10.41
C ARG A 133 -18.97 -9.12 11.34
N ARG A 134 -18.90 -8.74 12.62
CA ARG A 134 -19.97 -9.02 13.60
C ARG A 134 -21.28 -8.30 13.24
N GLN A 135 -21.21 -7.12 12.66
CA GLN A 135 -22.40 -6.37 12.21
C GLN A 135 -23.06 -6.99 10.98
N SER A 136 -22.27 -7.55 10.08
CA SER A 136 -22.75 -8.21 8.87
C SER A 136 -23.46 -9.54 9.15
N HIS A 137 -23.09 -10.22 10.22
CA HIS A 137 -23.72 -11.50 10.60
C HIS A 137 -24.96 -11.34 11.50
N ARG A 138 -25.40 -10.15 11.74
CA ARG A 138 -26.67 -9.87 12.43
C ARG A 138 -27.79 -9.59 11.45
#